data_6157f8d9ccfef4e0cd31a5ece2405ee4
#
_entry.id   6157f8d9ccfef4e0cd31a5ece2405ee4
#
_cell.length_a   1.000
_cell.length_b   1.000
_cell.length_c   1.000
_cell.angle_alpha   90.00
_cell.angle_beta   90.00
_cell.angle_gamma   90.00
#
_symmetry.space_group_name_H-M   'P 1'
#
loop_
_entity.id
_entity.type
_entity.pdbx_description
1 polymer ?
#
loop_
_entity_poly.entity_id
_entity_poly.type
_entity_poly.pdbx_seq_one_letter_code
_entity_poly.pdbx_strand_id
1 'polypeptide(L)'
;MEGIFSHLDGDGSPRMVDVTGKAETARTAVAEGWVTLGGEIAGRLAAGESHKGDVLKIAETAGIMAVKRTPELIPLCHGIRIERVDLKCSFSKTTGRIYITCSVAARDVTGVEMEALTGVSVAALTVYDMCKGISKNMTIEGIRLLSKTGGKSGDYAAGGAEKE
;
A
#
# COMPACT_ATOMS: atom_id res chain seq x y z
N MET A 1 -18.08 0.37 27.88
CA MET A 1 -18.03 0.26 26.41
C MET A 1 -16.64 0.74 25.98
N GLU A 2 -15.74 -0.18 25.69
CA GLU A 2 -14.45 0.16 25.10
C GLU A 2 -14.72 0.77 23.73
N GLY A 3 -14.15 1.96 23.49
CA GLY A 3 -14.47 2.77 22.33
C GLY A 3 -14.15 2.09 21.01
N ILE A 4 -15.07 2.20 20.08
CA ILE A 4 -15.00 1.68 18.70
C ILE A 4 -13.76 2.26 17.94
N PHE A 5 -13.25 3.41 18.38
CA PHE A 5 -12.09 4.09 17.76
C PHE A 5 -10.94 4.24 18.77
N SER A 6 -9.87 3.48 18.59
CA SER A 6 -8.70 3.49 19.47
C SER A 6 -7.88 4.80 19.44
N HIS A 7 -8.10 5.63 18.44
CA HIS A 7 -7.41 6.92 18.25
C HIS A 7 -8.18 8.13 18.80
N LEU A 8 -9.21 7.91 19.62
CA LEU A 8 -9.92 8.96 20.31
C LEU A 8 -9.75 8.79 21.84
N ASP A 9 -9.61 9.90 22.55
CA ASP A 9 -9.66 9.93 24.01
C ASP A 9 -11.11 9.98 24.53
N GLY A 10 -11.27 10.07 25.85
CA GLY A 10 -12.59 10.10 26.49
C GLY A 10 -13.45 11.33 26.10
N ASP A 11 -12.82 12.39 25.63
CA ASP A 11 -13.47 13.64 25.20
C ASP A 11 -13.65 13.70 23.67
N GLY A 12 -13.29 12.62 22.96
CA GLY A 12 -13.40 12.53 21.50
C GLY A 12 -12.27 13.22 20.73
N SER A 13 -11.21 13.66 21.41
CA SER A 13 -10.04 14.27 20.78
C SER A 13 -9.10 13.22 20.18
N PRO A 14 -8.51 13.47 18.99
CA PRO A 14 -7.58 12.53 18.37
C PRO A 14 -6.31 12.35 19.21
N ARG A 15 -5.91 11.11 19.42
CA ARG A 15 -4.63 10.78 20.09
C ARG A 15 -3.97 9.58 19.42
N MET A 16 -2.65 9.56 19.49
CA MET A 16 -1.87 8.38 19.13
C MET A 16 -2.03 7.31 20.22
N VAL A 17 -2.20 6.05 19.81
CA VAL A 17 -2.38 4.92 20.75
C VAL A 17 -1.11 4.74 21.57
N ASP A 18 -1.24 4.62 22.90
CA ASP A 18 -0.12 4.29 23.75
C ASP A 18 0.36 2.85 23.55
N VAL A 19 1.63 2.70 23.21
CA VAL A 19 2.29 1.41 22.97
C VAL A 19 3.44 1.12 23.92
N THR A 20 3.68 1.98 24.92
CA THR A 20 4.83 1.94 25.84
C THR A 20 5.00 0.59 26.55
N GLY A 21 3.88 -0.08 26.88
CA GLY A 21 3.90 -1.38 27.56
C GLY A 21 3.86 -2.60 26.64
N LYS A 22 3.96 -2.44 25.30
CA LYS A 22 3.88 -3.56 24.36
C LYS A 22 5.28 -4.12 24.07
N ALA A 23 5.37 -5.45 24.01
CA ALA A 23 6.58 -6.12 23.56
C ALA A 23 6.74 -5.99 22.03
N GLU A 24 7.98 -5.82 21.59
CA GLU A 24 8.31 -5.93 20.16
C GLU A 24 8.11 -7.37 19.68
N THR A 25 7.39 -7.52 18.60
CA THR A 25 7.17 -8.81 17.92
C THR A 25 7.40 -8.67 16.42
N ALA A 26 7.67 -9.79 15.74
CA ALA A 26 7.71 -9.80 14.29
C ALA A 26 6.33 -9.44 13.74
N ARG A 27 6.31 -8.54 12.77
CA ARG A 27 5.11 -8.02 12.10
C ARG A 27 5.28 -8.14 10.60
N THR A 28 4.24 -8.60 9.93
CA THR A 28 4.16 -8.54 8.47
C THR A 28 2.80 -8.00 8.05
N ALA A 29 2.76 -7.34 6.91
CA ALA A 29 1.52 -6.98 6.26
C ALA A 29 1.71 -7.06 4.74
N VAL A 30 0.65 -7.47 4.04
CA VAL A 30 0.58 -7.48 2.59
C VAL A 30 -0.66 -6.71 2.17
N ALA A 31 -0.47 -5.73 1.28
CA ALA A 31 -1.55 -4.97 0.65
C ALA A 31 -1.49 -5.13 -0.87
N GLU A 32 -2.61 -4.93 -1.53
CA GLU A 32 -2.73 -4.90 -2.98
C GLU A 32 -3.57 -3.73 -3.47
N GLY A 33 -3.51 -3.48 -4.76
CA GLY A 33 -4.38 -2.57 -5.50
C GLY A 33 -4.02 -2.64 -6.97
N TRP A 34 -4.78 -1.94 -7.82
CA TRP A 34 -4.49 -1.90 -9.25
C TRP A 34 -4.90 -0.56 -9.87
N VAL A 35 -4.32 -0.30 -11.03
CA VAL A 35 -4.67 0.83 -11.89
C VAL A 35 -5.21 0.30 -13.20
N THR A 36 -6.45 0.61 -13.53
CA THR A 36 -7.05 0.35 -14.84
C THR A 36 -6.66 1.49 -15.78
N LEU A 37 -5.97 1.17 -16.90
CA LEU A 37 -5.25 2.15 -17.73
C LEU A 37 -6.06 2.73 -18.88
N GLY A 38 -7.07 2.00 -19.36
CA GLY A 38 -7.69 2.30 -20.64
C GLY A 38 -6.86 1.83 -21.85
N GLY A 39 -7.54 1.67 -23.01
CA GLY A 39 -6.97 0.96 -24.17
C GLY A 39 -5.71 1.59 -24.75
N GLU A 40 -5.63 2.93 -24.84
CA GLU A 40 -4.47 3.60 -25.44
C GLU A 40 -3.18 3.40 -24.63
N ILE A 41 -3.26 3.60 -23.30
CA ILE A 41 -2.10 3.41 -22.43
C ILE A 41 -1.69 1.94 -22.39
N ALA A 42 -2.67 1.05 -22.25
CA ALA A 42 -2.43 -0.39 -22.24
C ALA A 42 -1.77 -0.87 -23.54
N GLY A 43 -2.19 -0.35 -24.70
CA GLY A 43 -1.58 -0.63 -25.99
C GLY A 43 -0.12 -0.21 -26.07
N ARG A 44 0.21 0.99 -25.63
CA ARG A 44 1.59 1.50 -25.59
C ARG A 44 2.50 0.72 -24.65
N LEU A 45 2.01 0.38 -23.46
CA LEU A 45 2.76 -0.47 -22.53
C LEU A 45 2.99 -1.88 -23.08
N ALA A 46 1.99 -2.44 -23.75
CA ALA A 46 2.11 -3.75 -24.40
C ALA A 46 3.13 -3.77 -25.54
N ALA A 47 3.31 -2.63 -26.24
CA ALA A 47 4.31 -2.42 -27.29
C ALA A 47 5.71 -2.07 -26.74
N GLY A 48 5.86 -1.86 -25.43
CA GLY A 48 7.13 -1.42 -24.81
C GLY A 48 7.44 0.07 -25.06
N GLU A 49 6.45 0.85 -25.49
CA GLU A 49 6.59 2.28 -25.78
C GLU A 49 6.38 3.13 -24.54
N SER A 50 7.44 3.35 -23.77
CA SER A 50 7.42 4.27 -22.63
C SER A 50 8.38 5.44 -22.86
N HIS A 51 7.84 6.63 -23.15
CA HIS A 51 8.65 7.85 -23.33
C HIS A 51 9.20 8.44 -22.02
N LYS A 52 8.68 7.97 -20.86
CA LYS A 52 9.08 8.48 -19.52
C LYS A 52 9.91 7.47 -18.71
N GLY A 53 10.53 6.49 -19.39
CA GLY A 53 11.25 5.40 -18.71
C GLY A 53 10.33 4.26 -18.27
N ASP A 54 10.84 3.39 -17.41
CA ASP A 54 10.09 2.24 -16.90
C ASP A 54 9.08 2.67 -15.82
N VAL A 55 7.82 2.84 -16.24
CA VAL A 55 6.71 3.25 -15.36
C VAL A 55 6.59 2.33 -14.14
N LEU A 56 6.76 1.01 -14.34
CA LEU A 56 6.60 0.05 -13.25
C LEU A 56 7.73 0.20 -12.23
N LYS A 57 8.98 0.33 -12.69
CA LYS A 57 10.13 0.47 -11.79
C LYS A 57 10.12 1.80 -11.02
N ILE A 58 9.68 2.87 -11.66
CA ILE A 58 9.53 4.17 -10.98
C ILE A 58 8.43 4.09 -9.93
N ALA A 59 7.30 3.46 -10.25
CA ALA A 59 6.21 3.26 -9.29
C ALA A 59 6.64 2.37 -8.11
N GLU A 60 7.36 1.27 -8.36
CA GLU A 60 7.93 0.42 -7.31
C GLU A 60 8.84 1.23 -6.36
N THR A 61 9.74 2.03 -6.92
CA THR A 61 10.65 2.87 -6.13
C THR A 61 9.90 3.91 -5.30
N ALA A 62 8.92 4.60 -5.90
CA ALA A 62 8.11 5.59 -5.21
C ALA A 62 7.30 4.98 -4.06
N GLY A 63 6.71 3.80 -4.26
CA GLY A 63 5.99 3.08 -3.22
C GLY A 63 6.89 2.65 -2.06
N ILE A 64 8.10 2.14 -2.34
CA ILE A 64 9.09 1.81 -1.29
C ILE A 64 9.49 3.06 -0.49
N MET A 65 9.66 4.20 -1.15
CA MET A 65 9.96 5.47 -0.46
C MET A 65 8.79 5.91 0.43
N ALA A 66 7.55 5.73 -0.04
CA ALA A 66 6.35 6.08 0.71
C ALA A 66 6.16 5.22 1.97
N VAL A 67 6.44 3.92 1.90
CA VAL A 67 6.47 3.02 3.07
C VAL A 67 7.33 3.61 4.19
N LYS A 68 8.53 4.11 3.85
CA LYS A 68 9.47 4.69 4.83
C LYS A 68 9.01 6.04 5.41
N ARG A 69 8.02 6.67 4.79
CA ARG A 69 7.48 8.00 5.16
C ARG A 69 6.04 7.93 5.65
N THR A 70 5.51 6.76 5.90
CA THR A 70 4.12 6.59 6.36
C THR A 70 3.77 7.47 7.57
N PRO A 71 4.61 7.60 8.62
CA PRO A 71 4.31 8.47 9.77
C PRO A 71 4.24 9.96 9.43
N GLU A 72 4.88 10.39 8.33
CA GLU A 72 4.81 11.78 7.86
C GLU A 72 3.50 12.05 7.10
N LEU A 73 2.84 11.01 6.59
CA LEU A 73 1.63 11.08 5.77
C LEU A 73 0.36 10.80 6.57
N ILE A 74 0.44 9.89 7.54
CA ILE A 74 -0.70 9.44 8.34
C ILE A 74 -0.51 9.92 9.79
N PRO A 75 -1.27 10.93 10.24
CA PRO A 75 -0.95 11.72 11.44
C PRO A 75 -0.80 10.94 12.75
N LEU A 76 -1.55 9.85 12.92
CA LEU A 76 -1.58 9.08 14.17
C LEU A 76 -0.81 7.75 14.07
N CYS A 77 -0.05 7.53 13.01
CA CYS A 77 0.84 6.39 12.88
C CYS A 77 2.11 6.57 13.71
N HIS A 78 2.56 5.47 14.31
CA HIS A 78 3.87 5.41 14.95
C HIS A 78 4.97 5.31 13.90
N GLY A 79 6.13 5.90 14.18
CA GLY A 79 7.33 5.66 13.37
C GLY A 79 7.86 4.26 13.63
N ILE A 80 7.78 3.39 12.62
CA ILE A 80 8.20 2.00 12.70
C ILE A 80 9.56 1.81 12.02
N ARG A 81 10.44 1.03 12.64
CA ARG A 81 11.69 0.60 12.03
C ARG A 81 11.44 -0.50 11.01
N ILE A 82 11.27 -0.10 9.75
CA ILE A 82 11.05 -1.05 8.65
C ILE A 82 12.33 -1.87 8.39
N GLU A 83 12.20 -3.19 8.35
CA GLU A 83 13.29 -4.13 8.06
C GLU A 83 13.28 -4.59 6.59
N ARG A 84 12.08 -4.78 6.01
CA ARG A 84 11.94 -5.24 4.63
C ARG A 84 10.71 -4.64 3.97
N VAL A 85 10.88 -4.26 2.69
CA VAL A 85 9.78 -3.88 1.80
C VAL A 85 9.99 -4.60 0.47
N ASP A 86 9.00 -5.37 0.06
CA ASP A 86 8.89 -5.94 -1.27
C ASP A 86 7.67 -5.33 -1.96
N LEU A 87 7.88 -4.48 -2.95
CA LEU A 87 6.80 -3.89 -3.75
C LEU A 87 6.99 -4.27 -5.20
N LYS A 88 5.92 -4.76 -5.82
CA LYS A 88 5.93 -5.20 -7.21
C LYS A 88 4.75 -4.62 -7.97
N CYS A 89 5.05 -4.13 -9.17
CA CYS A 89 4.08 -3.71 -10.17
C CYS A 89 4.14 -4.66 -11.36
N SER A 90 3.00 -5.17 -11.79
CA SER A 90 2.91 -6.06 -12.96
C SER A 90 1.80 -5.62 -13.90
N PHE A 91 2.11 -5.51 -15.19
CA PHE A 91 1.13 -5.16 -16.22
C PHE A 91 0.51 -6.43 -16.81
N SER A 92 -0.81 -6.49 -16.80
CA SER A 92 -1.58 -7.54 -17.48
C SER A 92 -2.13 -7.02 -18.81
N LYS A 93 -1.67 -7.63 -19.91
CA LYS A 93 -2.17 -7.32 -21.25
C LYS A 93 -3.64 -7.72 -21.41
N THR A 94 -4.07 -8.75 -20.71
CA THR A 94 -5.44 -9.30 -20.81
C THR A 94 -6.47 -8.36 -20.20
N THR A 95 -6.16 -7.77 -19.03
CA THR A 95 -7.08 -6.89 -18.29
C THR A 95 -6.83 -5.39 -18.54
N GLY A 96 -5.71 -5.03 -19.15
CA GLY A 96 -5.28 -3.63 -19.28
C GLY A 96 -4.98 -2.95 -17.95
N ARG A 97 -4.62 -3.72 -16.92
CA ARG A 97 -4.38 -3.25 -15.55
C ARG A 97 -2.92 -3.38 -15.16
N ILE A 98 -2.47 -2.50 -14.31
CA ILE A 98 -1.24 -2.66 -13.52
C ILE A 98 -1.66 -3.09 -12.11
N TYR A 99 -1.29 -4.31 -11.74
CA TYR A 99 -1.45 -4.84 -10.39
C TYR A 99 -0.25 -4.45 -9.53
N ILE A 100 -0.53 -4.06 -8.30
CA ILE A 100 0.46 -3.60 -7.33
C ILE A 100 0.30 -4.41 -6.06
N THR A 101 1.40 -4.98 -5.57
CA THR A 101 1.43 -5.66 -4.27
C THR A 101 2.58 -5.08 -3.45
N CYS A 102 2.34 -4.88 -2.16
CA CYS A 102 3.35 -4.42 -1.22
C CYS A 102 3.35 -5.31 0.03
N SER A 103 4.49 -5.93 0.31
CA SER A 103 4.75 -6.69 1.52
C SER A 103 5.76 -5.93 2.37
N VAL A 104 5.42 -5.71 3.64
CA VAL A 104 6.26 -5.02 4.61
C VAL A 104 6.50 -5.92 5.80
N ALA A 105 7.73 -5.92 6.32
CA ALA A 105 8.09 -6.61 7.55
C ALA A 105 8.88 -5.70 8.48
N ALA A 106 8.62 -5.84 9.78
CA ALA A 106 9.32 -5.14 10.85
C ALA A 106 9.31 -5.98 12.14
N ARG A 107 10.17 -5.63 13.09
CA ARG A 107 10.06 -6.05 14.47
C ARG A 107 9.76 -4.81 15.31
N ASP A 108 8.51 -4.70 15.77
CA ASP A 108 8.05 -3.49 16.45
C ASP A 108 6.84 -3.77 17.37
N VAL A 109 6.41 -2.75 18.11
CA VAL A 109 5.28 -2.78 19.06
C VAL A 109 3.91 -2.65 18.39
N THR A 110 3.86 -2.23 17.12
CA THR A 110 2.61 -2.07 16.35
C THR A 110 2.71 -2.73 14.97
N GLY A 111 1.59 -2.84 14.27
CA GLY A 111 1.52 -3.46 12.94
C GLY A 111 2.03 -2.55 11.82
N VAL A 112 2.30 -3.12 10.65
CA VAL A 112 2.82 -2.44 9.45
C VAL A 112 1.79 -2.36 8.32
N GLU A 113 0.51 -2.43 8.69
CA GLU A 113 -0.61 -2.40 7.73
C GLU A 113 -0.64 -1.07 6.96
N MET A 114 -0.44 0.05 7.67
CA MET A 114 -0.48 1.37 7.06
C MET A 114 0.69 1.60 6.12
N GLU A 115 1.85 1.07 6.43
CA GLU A 115 3.04 1.08 5.58
C GLU A 115 2.77 0.35 4.27
N ALA A 116 2.18 -0.86 4.32
CA ALA A 116 1.86 -1.63 3.13
C ALA A 116 0.81 -0.92 2.25
N LEU A 117 -0.26 -0.41 2.86
CA LEU A 117 -1.32 0.34 2.16
C LEU A 117 -0.79 1.64 1.54
N THR A 118 0.06 2.39 2.26
CA THR A 118 0.69 3.62 1.75
C THR A 118 1.58 3.32 0.56
N GLY A 119 2.37 2.24 0.62
CA GLY A 119 3.21 1.80 -0.49
C GLY A 119 2.42 1.55 -1.77
N VAL A 120 1.32 0.78 -1.68
CA VAL A 120 0.42 0.52 -2.81
C VAL A 120 -0.20 1.81 -3.34
N SER A 121 -0.69 2.67 -2.46
CA SER A 121 -1.36 3.92 -2.83
C SER A 121 -0.45 4.85 -3.61
N VAL A 122 0.78 5.08 -3.13
CA VAL A 122 1.74 5.97 -3.80
C VAL A 122 2.27 5.36 -5.09
N ALA A 123 2.47 4.05 -5.16
CA ALA A 123 2.81 3.38 -6.41
C ALA A 123 1.71 3.58 -7.47
N ALA A 124 0.44 3.42 -7.10
CA ALA A 124 -0.70 3.64 -8.00
C ALA A 124 -0.80 5.10 -8.47
N LEU A 125 -0.62 6.06 -7.57
CA LEU A 125 -0.57 7.49 -7.91
C LEU A 125 0.59 7.80 -8.86
N THR A 126 1.74 7.15 -8.69
CA THR A 126 2.90 7.32 -9.57
C THR A 126 2.63 6.78 -10.96
N VAL A 127 1.99 5.61 -11.09
CA VAL A 127 1.51 5.10 -12.39
C VAL A 127 0.60 6.13 -13.06
N TYR A 128 -0.39 6.64 -12.31
CA TYR A 128 -1.31 7.66 -12.83
C TYR A 128 -0.57 8.91 -13.31
N ASP A 129 0.33 9.45 -12.51
CA ASP A 129 1.10 10.66 -12.85
C ASP A 129 1.93 10.48 -14.12
N MET A 130 2.59 9.34 -14.25
CA MET A 130 3.42 9.06 -15.42
C MET A 130 2.61 8.87 -16.71
N CYS A 131 1.39 8.35 -16.60
CA CYS A 131 0.54 8.02 -17.75
C CYS A 131 -0.49 9.13 -18.11
N LYS A 132 -0.79 10.07 -17.21
CA LYS A 132 -1.85 11.09 -17.39
C LYS A 132 -1.66 12.01 -18.59
N GLY A 133 -0.45 12.12 -19.13
CA GLY A 133 -0.17 12.87 -20.36
C GLY A 133 -0.74 12.20 -21.62
N ILE A 134 -1.02 10.88 -21.57
CA ILE A 134 -1.65 10.13 -22.65
C ILE A 134 -3.17 10.15 -22.48
N SER A 135 -3.66 9.74 -21.31
CA SER A 135 -5.09 9.74 -20.97
C SER A 135 -5.28 9.97 -19.48
N LYS A 136 -6.35 10.67 -19.10
CA LYS A 136 -6.76 10.85 -17.71
C LYS A 136 -7.82 9.85 -17.25
N ASN A 137 -8.31 9.00 -18.17
CA ASN A 137 -9.37 8.01 -17.92
C ASN A 137 -8.80 6.73 -17.27
N MET A 138 -7.93 6.91 -16.28
CA MET A 138 -7.42 5.81 -15.45
C MET A 138 -8.15 5.80 -14.12
N THR A 139 -8.36 4.62 -13.56
CA THR A 139 -8.92 4.46 -12.22
C THR A 139 -7.94 3.72 -11.32
N ILE A 140 -7.81 4.19 -10.07
CA ILE A 140 -7.09 3.51 -9.01
C ILE A 140 -8.12 2.77 -8.18
N GLU A 141 -7.98 1.46 -8.05
CA GLU A 141 -9.02 0.60 -7.51
C GLU A 141 -8.45 -0.46 -6.57
N GLY A 142 -9.30 -1.02 -5.72
CA GLY A 142 -9.03 -2.22 -4.94
C GLY A 142 -7.89 -2.13 -3.94
N ILE A 143 -7.52 -0.92 -3.49
CA ILE A 143 -6.49 -0.78 -2.46
C ILE A 143 -7.03 -1.38 -1.16
N ARG A 144 -6.43 -2.49 -0.72
CA ARG A 144 -6.84 -3.21 0.47
C ARG A 144 -5.72 -3.99 1.13
N LEU A 145 -5.90 -4.29 2.40
CA LEU A 145 -5.05 -5.22 3.13
C LEU A 145 -5.44 -6.67 2.76
N LEU A 146 -4.46 -7.47 2.35
CA LEU A 146 -4.66 -8.90 2.09
C LEU A 146 -4.41 -9.75 3.33
N SER A 147 -3.34 -9.46 4.05
CA SER A 147 -2.99 -10.21 5.25
C SER A 147 -2.11 -9.40 6.17
N LYS A 148 -2.14 -9.76 7.43
CA LYS A 148 -1.15 -9.34 8.42
C LYS A 148 -0.85 -10.47 9.38
N THR A 149 0.35 -10.47 9.96
CA THR A 149 0.71 -11.40 11.02
C THR A 149 1.33 -10.68 12.21
N GLY A 150 1.20 -11.31 13.37
CA GLY A 150 1.76 -10.86 14.63
C GLY A 150 0.87 -9.86 15.39
N GLY A 151 1.26 -9.65 16.65
CA GLY A 151 0.58 -8.76 17.57
C GLY A 151 -0.60 -9.34 18.33
N LYS A 152 -1.12 -8.55 19.26
CA LYS A 152 -2.20 -8.96 20.19
C LYS A 152 -3.51 -9.32 19.47
N SER A 153 -3.82 -8.68 18.34
CA SER A 153 -5.04 -8.92 17.57
C SER A 153 -4.95 -10.15 16.64
N GLY A 154 -3.82 -10.90 16.69
CA GLY A 154 -3.62 -12.10 15.88
C GLY A 154 -3.47 -11.84 14.39
N ASP A 155 -3.47 -12.95 13.64
CA ASP A 155 -3.31 -12.93 12.20
C ASP A 155 -4.65 -12.58 11.51
N TYR A 156 -4.54 -11.91 10.37
CA TYR A 156 -5.66 -11.58 9.51
C TYR A 156 -5.35 -12.01 8.08
N ALA A 157 -6.35 -12.57 7.42
CA ALA A 157 -6.34 -12.79 5.97
C ALA A 157 -7.69 -12.35 5.42
N ALA A 158 -7.67 -11.54 4.36
CA ALA A 158 -8.89 -11.17 3.66
C ALA A 158 -9.57 -12.42 3.10
N GLY A 159 -10.84 -12.62 3.39
CA GLY A 159 -11.62 -13.72 2.82
C GLY A 159 -11.65 -13.64 1.31
N GLY A 160 -11.18 -14.69 0.62
CA GLY A 160 -11.33 -14.93 -0.80
C GLY A 160 -11.03 -13.76 -1.73
N ALA A 161 -9.78 -13.60 -2.17
CA ALA A 161 -9.56 -13.02 -3.49
C ALA A 161 -10.15 -14.02 -4.50
N GLU A 162 -11.20 -13.66 -5.23
CA GLU A 162 -11.58 -14.36 -6.44
C GLU A 162 -10.36 -14.36 -7.35
N LYS A 163 -9.76 -15.54 -7.50
CA LYS A 163 -8.75 -15.78 -8.50
C LYS A 163 -9.47 -15.86 -9.84
N GLU A 164 -9.49 -14.76 -10.58
CA GLU A 164 -9.75 -14.78 -12.00
C GLU A 164 -8.48 -15.13 -12.80
#